data_a7cd91612da70a2246ded41329f50b19
#
_entry.id   a7cd91612da70a2246ded41329f50b19
#
_cell.length_a   1.000
_cell.length_b   1.000
_cell.length_c   1.000
_cell.angle_alpha   90.00
_cell.angle_beta   90.00
_cell.angle_gamma   90.00
#
_symmetry.space_group_name_H-M   'P 1'
#
loop_
_entity.id
_entity.type
_entity.pdbx_description
1 polymer ?
#
loop_
_entity_poly.entity_id
_entity_poly.type
_entity_poly.pdbx_seq_one_letter_code
_entity_poly.pdbx_strand_id
1 'polypeptide(L)'
;VKFCSTCGRSQQDEGVSGAAPPPPPSSGEVTAQTGRWISAGWNLIKGDWMPFVLMTLVFLVVTGCIPVVLNGPLMAGFHIACIRKLMSGKTEVGDLFKAFNRFGPTLLACLVISVFTFLGSLLCLIPGLVVYAMYQFTYLFIVDKKLDFWPAMQASHQLVKKDYFGFTLFLVTLILINLGGLLLCFVGLLITMPLSYAAITVAYR
;
A
#
# COMPACT_ATOMS: atom_id res chain seq x y z
N VAL A 1 -9.68 -25.22 -25.98
CA VAL A 1 -9.31 -24.83 -24.62
C VAL A 1 -9.50 -26.07 -23.75
N LYS A 2 -8.40 -26.63 -23.19
CA LYS A 2 -8.48 -27.76 -22.25
C LYS A 2 -8.52 -27.19 -20.84
N PHE A 3 -9.58 -27.50 -20.11
CA PHE A 3 -9.70 -27.14 -18.68
C PHE A 3 -9.25 -28.33 -17.81
N CYS A 4 -8.64 -28.06 -16.67
CA CYS A 4 -8.30 -29.08 -15.70
C CYS A 4 -9.60 -29.63 -15.07
N SER A 5 -9.81 -30.94 -15.13
CA SER A 5 -11.01 -31.61 -14.63
C SER A 5 -11.19 -31.56 -13.11
N THR A 6 -10.15 -31.15 -12.38
CA THR A 6 -10.15 -31.15 -10.90
C THR A 6 -10.32 -29.73 -10.31
N CYS A 7 -9.91 -28.67 -11.02
CA CYS A 7 -9.96 -27.29 -10.48
C CYS A 7 -10.54 -26.25 -11.45
N GLY A 8 -10.93 -26.63 -12.67
CA GLY A 8 -11.59 -25.75 -13.65
C GLY A 8 -10.73 -24.64 -14.26
N ARG A 9 -9.40 -24.69 -14.10
CA ARG A 9 -8.48 -23.66 -14.61
C ARG A 9 -8.06 -23.95 -16.05
N SER A 10 -8.04 -22.94 -16.93
CA SER A 10 -7.57 -23.07 -18.32
C SER A 10 -6.05 -23.25 -18.38
N GLN A 11 -5.57 -24.17 -19.23
CA GLN A 11 -4.14 -24.49 -19.41
C GLN A 11 -3.41 -23.56 -20.40
N GLN A 12 -3.91 -22.35 -20.65
CA GLN A 12 -3.33 -21.44 -21.66
C GLN A 12 -2.39 -20.34 -21.13
N ASP A 13 -1.98 -20.40 -19.86
CA ASP A 13 -1.10 -19.37 -19.27
C ASP A 13 0.36 -19.82 -19.07
N GLU A 14 0.86 -20.77 -19.88
CA GLU A 14 2.31 -21.06 -19.94
C GLU A 14 2.98 -20.14 -20.97
N GLY A 15 3.24 -18.87 -20.59
CA GLY A 15 3.93 -17.95 -21.50
C GLY A 15 4.30 -16.59 -20.97
N VAL A 16 3.95 -16.26 -19.72
CA VAL A 16 4.38 -15.00 -19.11
C VAL A 16 5.33 -15.34 -17.96
N SER A 17 6.62 -15.18 -18.23
CA SER A 17 7.69 -15.15 -17.21
C SER A 17 7.51 -13.92 -16.31
N GLY A 18 6.40 -13.88 -15.57
CA GLY A 18 6.18 -13.01 -14.43
C GLY A 18 6.53 -13.81 -13.18
N ALA A 19 7.37 -13.26 -12.32
CA ALA A 19 7.70 -13.83 -11.02
C ALA A 19 6.41 -14.33 -10.36
N ALA A 20 6.36 -15.63 -10.02
CA ALA A 20 5.21 -16.23 -9.36
C ALA A 20 4.85 -15.38 -8.12
N PRO A 21 3.56 -15.11 -7.87
CA PRO A 21 3.16 -14.44 -6.64
C PRO A 21 3.73 -15.24 -5.48
N PRO A 22 4.28 -14.56 -4.45
CA PRO A 22 4.82 -15.24 -3.29
C PRO A 22 3.74 -16.17 -2.72
N PRO A 23 4.10 -17.40 -2.30
CA PRO A 23 3.13 -18.32 -1.71
C PRO A 23 2.42 -17.64 -0.55
N PRO A 24 1.12 -17.88 -0.35
CA PRO A 24 0.40 -17.34 0.80
C PRO A 24 1.15 -17.76 2.07
N PRO A 25 1.26 -16.88 3.07
CA PRO A 25 1.91 -17.22 4.31
C PRO A 25 1.27 -18.47 4.87
N SER A 26 2.09 -19.51 5.09
CA SER A 26 1.66 -20.72 5.81
C SER A 26 1.00 -20.27 7.11
N SER A 27 -0.06 -20.92 7.51
CA SER A 27 -0.89 -20.64 8.68
C SER A 27 -0.14 -20.85 10.01
N GLY A 28 0.90 -20.08 10.24
CA GLY A 28 1.71 -20.00 11.43
C GLY A 28 2.32 -18.60 11.47
N GLU A 29 2.34 -17.96 12.56
CA GLU A 29 2.91 -16.66 12.92
C GLU A 29 3.12 -15.68 11.76
N VAL A 30 2.26 -14.66 11.70
CA VAL A 30 2.45 -13.50 10.78
C VAL A 30 3.63 -12.70 11.32
N THR A 31 4.84 -13.06 10.88
CA THR A 31 6.06 -12.33 11.21
C THR A 31 6.34 -11.32 10.11
N ALA A 32 6.58 -10.08 10.46
CA ALA A 32 6.89 -9.02 9.50
C ALA A 32 8.22 -9.31 8.80
N GLN A 33 8.17 -9.48 7.47
CA GLN A 33 9.34 -9.76 6.63
C GLN A 33 9.75 -8.52 5.83
N THR A 34 10.17 -7.47 6.53
CA THR A 34 10.48 -6.15 5.99
C THR A 34 11.35 -6.20 4.72
N GLY A 35 12.45 -6.94 4.75
CA GLY A 35 13.37 -7.03 3.60
C GLY A 35 12.74 -7.66 2.36
N ARG A 36 11.92 -8.71 2.54
CA ARG A 36 11.20 -9.36 1.44
C ARG A 36 10.16 -8.44 0.82
N TRP A 37 9.40 -7.72 1.64
CA TRP A 37 8.35 -6.81 1.16
C TRP A 37 8.92 -5.63 0.39
N ILE A 38 10.05 -5.06 0.86
CA ILE A 38 10.74 -3.98 0.16
C ILE A 38 11.33 -4.46 -1.16
N SER A 39 12.00 -5.62 -1.18
CA SER A 39 12.56 -6.17 -2.42
C SER A 39 11.49 -6.57 -3.44
N ALA A 40 10.37 -7.12 -2.98
CA ALA A 40 9.23 -7.43 -3.84
C ALA A 40 8.55 -6.16 -4.36
N GLY A 41 8.40 -5.12 -3.52
CA GLY A 41 7.92 -3.80 -3.94
C GLY A 41 8.82 -3.15 -4.98
N TRP A 42 10.14 -3.26 -4.82
CA TRP A 42 11.11 -2.79 -5.82
C TRP A 42 10.96 -3.52 -7.15
N ASN A 43 10.85 -4.86 -7.09
CA ASN A 43 10.65 -5.68 -8.30
C ASN A 43 9.34 -5.34 -9.03
N LEU A 44 8.30 -4.92 -8.30
CA LEU A 44 7.02 -4.50 -8.87
C LEU A 44 7.16 -3.22 -9.70
N ILE A 45 7.98 -2.27 -9.22
CA ILE A 45 8.10 -0.93 -9.82
C ILE A 45 9.14 -0.90 -10.94
N LYS A 46 10.28 -1.58 -10.78
CA LYS A 46 11.43 -1.47 -11.70
C LYS A 46 11.10 -1.80 -13.16
N GLY A 47 10.07 -2.63 -13.41
CA GLY A 47 9.66 -3.03 -14.76
C GLY A 47 8.95 -1.93 -15.54
N ASP A 48 8.17 -1.10 -14.86
CA ASP A 48 7.39 0.03 -15.42
C ASP A 48 7.41 1.21 -14.45
N TRP A 49 8.56 1.81 -14.26
CA TRP A 49 8.73 2.91 -13.31
C TRP A 49 8.02 4.22 -13.73
N MET A 50 7.83 4.44 -15.05
CA MET A 50 7.28 5.66 -15.59
C MET A 50 5.85 5.98 -15.08
N PRO A 51 4.86 5.06 -15.13
CA PRO A 51 3.53 5.30 -14.56
C PRO A 51 3.58 5.64 -13.07
N PHE A 52 4.45 5.00 -12.30
CA PHE A 52 4.57 5.23 -10.86
C PHE A 52 5.17 6.60 -10.54
N VAL A 53 6.18 7.04 -11.29
CA VAL A 53 6.76 8.39 -11.17
C VAL A 53 5.71 9.45 -11.51
N LEU A 54 4.96 9.24 -12.59
CA LEU A 54 3.92 10.17 -13.02
C LEU A 54 2.78 10.25 -11.99
N MET A 55 2.35 9.11 -11.43
CA MET A 55 1.39 9.07 -10.32
C MET A 55 1.88 9.80 -9.08
N THR A 56 3.17 9.65 -8.74
CA THR A 56 3.76 10.37 -7.60
C THR A 56 3.81 11.87 -7.86
N LEU A 57 4.14 12.29 -9.07
CA LEU A 57 4.13 13.70 -9.43
C LEU A 57 2.72 14.29 -9.30
N VAL A 58 1.71 13.61 -9.86
CA VAL A 58 0.30 14.02 -9.72
C VAL A 58 -0.11 14.06 -8.26
N PHE A 59 0.26 13.05 -7.47
CA PHE A 59 -0.01 12.99 -6.03
C PHE A 59 0.58 14.20 -5.30
N LEU A 60 1.85 14.53 -5.54
CA LEU A 60 2.53 15.66 -4.88
C LEU A 60 1.90 17.00 -5.26
N VAL A 61 1.57 17.21 -6.53
CA VAL A 61 0.92 18.45 -7.00
C VAL A 61 -0.47 18.59 -6.39
N VAL A 62 -1.29 17.54 -6.43
CA VAL A 62 -2.67 17.59 -5.95
C VAL A 62 -2.73 17.73 -4.43
N THR A 63 -1.89 16.99 -3.68
CA THR A 63 -1.83 17.10 -2.22
C THR A 63 -1.20 18.41 -1.76
N GLY A 64 -0.32 19.02 -2.56
CA GLY A 64 0.21 20.37 -2.31
C GLY A 64 -0.86 21.45 -2.39
N CYS A 65 -1.86 21.29 -3.27
CA CYS A 65 -2.97 22.24 -3.42
C CYS A 65 -4.08 22.02 -2.37
N ILE A 66 -4.44 20.77 -2.09
CA ILE A 66 -5.56 20.41 -1.17
C ILE A 66 -5.12 19.23 -0.29
N PRO A 67 -4.32 19.48 0.76
CA PRO A 67 -3.59 18.42 1.46
C PRO A 67 -4.47 17.47 2.28
N VAL A 68 -5.59 17.94 2.84
CA VAL A 68 -6.37 17.13 3.80
C VAL A 68 -7.43 16.29 3.10
N VAL A 69 -8.18 16.86 2.16
CA VAL A 69 -9.37 16.22 1.59
C VAL A 69 -9.03 15.14 0.56
N LEU A 70 -8.01 15.39 -0.27
CA LEU A 70 -7.65 14.49 -1.37
C LEU A 70 -6.60 13.45 -1.00
N ASN A 71 -5.93 13.61 0.14
CA ASN A 71 -4.86 12.71 0.55
C ASN A 71 -5.36 11.25 0.71
N GLY A 72 -6.50 11.03 1.40
CA GLY A 72 -7.08 9.70 1.60
C GLY A 72 -7.42 8.96 0.29
N PRO A 73 -8.25 9.55 -0.59
CA PRO A 73 -8.56 8.95 -1.90
C PRO A 73 -7.33 8.70 -2.78
N LEU A 74 -6.36 9.62 -2.79
CA LEU A 74 -5.14 9.46 -3.58
C LEU A 74 -4.24 8.34 -3.05
N MET A 75 -4.07 8.22 -1.72
CA MET A 75 -3.37 7.08 -1.11
C MET A 75 -4.03 5.75 -1.49
N ALA A 76 -5.35 5.69 -1.38
CA ALA A 76 -6.13 4.52 -1.79
C ALA A 76 -5.96 4.21 -3.28
N GLY A 77 -5.89 5.23 -4.14
CA GLY A 77 -5.62 5.11 -5.57
C GLY A 77 -4.26 4.50 -5.89
N PHE A 78 -3.22 4.91 -5.14
CA PHE A 78 -1.89 4.28 -5.24
C PHE A 78 -1.94 2.78 -4.95
N HIS A 79 -2.66 2.38 -3.90
CA HIS A 79 -2.83 0.97 -3.58
C HIS A 79 -3.61 0.22 -4.66
N ILE A 80 -4.63 0.82 -5.29
CA ILE A 80 -5.33 0.23 -6.44
C ILE A 80 -4.35 -0.02 -7.60
N ALA A 81 -3.51 0.96 -7.91
CA ALA A 81 -2.50 0.83 -8.97
C ALA A 81 -1.50 -0.31 -8.67
N CYS A 82 -1.03 -0.41 -7.42
CA CYS A 82 -0.15 -1.49 -6.98
C CYS A 82 -0.82 -2.87 -7.04
N ILE A 83 -2.08 -2.99 -6.58
CA ILE A 83 -2.87 -4.23 -6.67
C ILE A 83 -3.06 -4.63 -8.13
N ARG A 84 -3.42 -3.68 -8.99
CA ARG A 84 -3.63 -3.93 -10.42
C ARG A 84 -2.34 -4.40 -11.08
N LYS A 85 -1.20 -3.78 -10.75
CA LYS A 85 0.11 -4.20 -11.24
C LYS A 85 0.46 -5.63 -10.81
N LEU A 86 0.18 -5.99 -9.55
CA LEU A 86 0.38 -7.35 -9.04
C LEU A 86 -0.49 -8.40 -9.74
N MET A 87 -1.74 -8.02 -10.12
CA MET A 87 -2.71 -8.96 -10.69
C MET A 87 -2.61 -9.08 -12.22
N SER A 88 -2.40 -7.95 -12.92
CA SER A 88 -2.48 -7.88 -14.38
C SER A 88 -1.16 -7.50 -15.06
N GLY A 89 -0.12 -7.25 -14.28
CA GLY A 89 1.19 -6.82 -14.80
C GLY A 89 1.22 -5.41 -15.38
N LYS A 90 0.08 -4.72 -15.46
CA LYS A 90 -0.04 -3.36 -16.03
C LYS A 90 -0.63 -2.40 -15.02
N THR A 91 -0.23 -1.13 -15.10
CA THR A 91 -0.80 -0.04 -14.32
C THR A 91 -0.91 1.22 -15.17
N GLU A 92 -1.87 2.06 -14.87
CA GLU A 92 -2.13 3.32 -15.57
C GLU A 92 -2.27 4.45 -14.55
N VAL A 93 -1.89 5.67 -14.94
CA VAL A 93 -2.03 6.86 -14.07
C VAL A 93 -3.49 7.08 -13.65
N GLY A 94 -4.44 6.71 -14.52
CA GLY A 94 -5.87 6.76 -14.22
C GLY A 94 -6.32 5.91 -13.05
N ASP A 95 -5.54 4.89 -12.64
CA ASP A 95 -5.85 4.05 -11.49
C ASP A 95 -5.83 4.84 -10.18
N LEU A 96 -5.04 5.91 -10.12
CA LEU A 96 -4.99 6.84 -8.98
C LEU A 96 -6.37 7.43 -8.66
N PHE A 97 -7.16 7.72 -9.68
CA PHE A 97 -8.48 8.33 -9.54
C PHE A 97 -9.62 7.33 -9.31
N LYS A 98 -9.38 6.04 -9.48
CA LYS A 98 -10.42 5.00 -9.25
C LYS A 98 -10.88 4.92 -7.80
N ALA A 99 -10.05 5.31 -6.86
CA ALA A 99 -10.40 5.36 -5.45
C ALA A 99 -11.46 6.44 -5.12
N PHE A 100 -11.67 7.42 -6.02
CA PHE A 100 -12.74 8.41 -5.85
C PHE A 100 -14.14 7.78 -5.87
N ASN A 101 -14.31 6.58 -6.42
CA ASN A 101 -15.55 5.81 -6.29
C ASN A 101 -15.85 5.41 -4.83
N ARG A 102 -14.85 5.48 -3.95
CA ARG A 102 -14.93 5.22 -2.51
C ARG A 102 -14.51 6.45 -1.71
N PHE A 103 -14.82 7.64 -2.20
CA PHE A 103 -14.38 8.91 -1.60
C PHE A 103 -14.75 9.02 -0.13
N GLY A 104 -16.02 8.76 0.23
CA GLY A 104 -16.50 8.88 1.61
C GLY A 104 -15.71 8.01 2.60
N PRO A 105 -15.68 6.69 2.43
CA PRO A 105 -14.91 5.80 3.30
C PRO A 105 -13.41 6.12 3.38
N THR A 106 -12.76 6.49 2.27
CA THR A 106 -11.33 6.83 2.26
C THR A 106 -11.04 8.17 2.92
N LEU A 107 -11.91 9.17 2.76
CA LEU A 107 -11.80 10.45 3.44
C LEU A 107 -12.00 10.30 4.96
N LEU A 108 -13.06 9.59 5.38
CA LEU A 108 -13.32 9.34 6.80
C LEU A 108 -12.16 8.56 7.46
N ALA A 109 -11.67 7.53 6.79
CA ALA A 109 -10.49 6.79 7.28
C ALA A 109 -9.28 7.72 7.43
N CYS A 110 -9.01 8.58 6.45
CA CYS A 110 -7.91 9.55 6.50
C CYS A 110 -8.05 10.49 7.69
N LEU A 111 -9.22 11.07 7.90
CA LEU A 111 -9.47 11.99 9.02
C LEU A 111 -9.30 11.31 10.38
N VAL A 112 -9.90 10.13 10.57
CA VAL A 112 -9.83 9.40 11.83
C VAL A 112 -8.40 8.93 12.12
N ILE A 113 -7.70 8.38 11.12
CA ILE A 113 -6.30 7.98 11.26
C ILE A 113 -5.42 9.18 11.60
N SER A 114 -5.63 10.33 10.94
CA SER A 114 -4.86 11.55 11.20
C SER A 114 -5.07 12.04 12.64
N VAL A 115 -6.31 12.06 13.12
CA VAL A 115 -6.62 12.44 14.51
C VAL A 115 -5.97 11.48 15.51
N PHE A 116 -6.09 10.18 15.31
CA PHE A 116 -5.51 9.19 16.22
C PHE A 116 -3.98 9.24 16.22
N THR A 117 -3.37 9.41 15.04
CA THR A 117 -1.92 9.55 14.92
C THR A 117 -1.45 10.84 15.58
N PHE A 118 -2.16 11.95 15.39
CA PHE A 118 -1.84 13.23 16.03
C PHE A 118 -1.93 13.15 17.56
N LEU A 119 -3.01 12.58 18.09
CA LEU A 119 -3.18 12.37 19.53
C LEU A 119 -2.09 11.44 20.10
N GLY A 120 -1.78 10.35 19.39
CA GLY A 120 -0.69 9.45 19.76
C GLY A 120 0.67 10.14 19.75
N SER A 121 0.92 11.01 18.76
CA SER A 121 2.17 11.78 18.66
C SER A 121 2.28 12.87 19.71
N LEU A 122 1.16 13.41 20.20
CA LEU A 122 1.13 14.41 21.27
C LEU A 122 1.57 13.81 22.61
N LEU A 123 1.21 12.54 22.86
CA LEU A 123 1.69 11.82 24.05
C LEU A 123 3.20 11.52 23.94
N CYS A 124 3.63 11.02 22.80
CA CYS A 124 5.02 10.73 22.48
C CYS A 124 5.13 10.35 20.97
N LEU A 125 6.27 10.53 20.36
CA LEU A 125 6.48 10.17 18.95
C LEU A 125 6.26 8.67 18.70
N ILE A 126 6.72 7.82 19.64
CA ILE A 126 6.63 6.34 19.52
C ILE A 126 5.18 5.84 19.47
N PRO A 127 4.25 6.21 20.38
CA PRO A 127 2.86 5.82 20.28
C PRO A 127 2.20 6.28 18.97
N GLY A 128 2.52 7.47 18.48
CA GLY A 128 2.03 7.97 17.19
C GLY A 128 2.43 7.07 16.03
N LEU A 129 3.69 6.61 15.99
CA LEU A 129 4.18 5.66 14.98
C LEU A 129 3.47 4.31 15.06
N VAL A 130 3.26 3.79 16.27
CA VAL A 130 2.53 2.52 16.46
C VAL A 130 1.09 2.64 15.97
N VAL A 131 0.40 3.73 16.32
CA VAL A 131 -0.98 4.00 15.86
C VAL A 131 -1.02 4.09 14.33
N TYR A 132 -0.08 4.78 13.71
CA TYR A 132 -0.02 4.85 12.24
C TYR A 132 0.25 3.48 11.62
N ALA A 133 1.14 2.67 12.20
CA ALA A 133 1.40 1.29 11.76
C ALA A 133 0.16 0.41 11.84
N MET A 134 -0.67 0.57 12.89
CA MET A 134 -1.92 -0.18 13.06
C MET A 134 -2.92 0.05 11.94
N TYR A 135 -2.94 1.24 11.36
CA TYR A 135 -3.94 1.65 10.36
C TYR A 135 -3.39 1.78 8.93
N GLN A 136 -2.12 1.46 8.70
CA GLN A 136 -1.48 1.60 7.37
C GLN A 136 -2.15 0.74 6.27
N PHE A 137 -2.80 -0.38 6.63
CA PHE A 137 -3.49 -1.26 5.69
C PHE A 137 -4.97 -0.90 5.47
N THR A 138 -5.50 0.10 6.18
CA THR A 138 -6.93 0.46 6.12
C THR A 138 -7.38 0.76 4.69
N TYR A 139 -6.60 1.53 3.94
CA TYR A 139 -6.94 1.88 2.56
C TYR A 139 -7.03 0.66 1.64
N LEU A 140 -6.16 -0.34 1.86
CA LEU A 140 -6.18 -1.61 1.11
C LEU A 140 -7.48 -2.39 1.39
N PHE A 141 -7.92 -2.46 2.65
CA PHE A 141 -9.19 -3.09 3.00
C PHE A 141 -10.39 -2.35 2.41
N ILE A 142 -10.36 -1.02 2.31
CA ILE A 142 -11.43 -0.23 1.68
C ILE A 142 -11.52 -0.52 0.19
N VAL A 143 -10.37 -0.55 -0.53
CA VAL A 143 -10.37 -0.68 -2.00
C VAL A 143 -10.46 -2.12 -2.47
N ASP A 144 -9.81 -3.08 -1.80
CA ASP A 144 -9.76 -4.50 -2.17
C ASP A 144 -11.00 -5.25 -1.67
N LYS A 145 -11.35 -5.11 -0.39
CA LYS A 145 -12.50 -5.77 0.24
C LYS A 145 -13.79 -4.95 0.19
N LYS A 146 -13.74 -3.73 -0.33
CA LYS A 146 -14.88 -2.80 -0.40
C LYS A 146 -15.55 -2.53 0.94
N LEU A 147 -14.79 -2.60 2.03
CA LEU A 147 -15.27 -2.33 3.38
C LEU A 147 -15.50 -0.82 3.59
N ASP A 148 -16.37 -0.47 4.52
CA ASP A 148 -16.49 0.89 5.02
C ASP A 148 -15.30 1.24 5.92
N PHE A 149 -15.14 2.53 6.25
CA PHE A 149 -13.97 3.03 6.97
C PHE A 149 -13.73 2.32 8.30
N TRP A 150 -14.77 2.12 9.12
CA TRP A 150 -14.65 1.54 10.46
C TRP A 150 -14.28 0.03 10.43
N PRO A 151 -15.00 -0.85 9.70
CA PRO A 151 -14.60 -2.23 9.53
C PRO A 151 -13.19 -2.40 8.92
N ALA A 152 -12.80 -1.52 7.99
CA ALA A 152 -11.46 -1.55 7.39
C ALA A 152 -10.38 -1.20 8.41
N MET A 153 -10.62 -0.22 9.29
CA MET A 153 -9.71 0.13 10.39
C MET A 153 -9.57 -1.02 11.38
N GLN A 154 -10.68 -1.67 11.75
CA GLN A 154 -10.65 -2.84 12.63
C GLN A 154 -9.88 -4.01 12.00
N ALA A 155 -10.08 -4.27 10.72
CA ALA A 155 -9.36 -5.32 9.99
C ALA A 155 -7.85 -5.03 9.91
N SER A 156 -7.47 -3.78 9.66
CA SER A 156 -6.06 -3.34 9.68
C SER A 156 -5.43 -3.55 11.06
N HIS A 157 -6.12 -3.13 12.12
CA HIS A 157 -5.66 -3.33 13.50
C HIS A 157 -5.50 -4.81 13.83
N GLN A 158 -6.47 -5.66 13.48
CA GLN A 158 -6.38 -7.11 13.74
C GLN A 158 -5.21 -7.77 12.99
N LEU A 159 -4.88 -7.30 11.79
CA LEU A 159 -3.74 -7.77 11.03
C LEU A 159 -2.43 -7.41 11.74
N VAL A 160 -2.25 -6.14 12.10
CA VAL A 160 -1.02 -5.62 12.71
C VAL A 160 -0.86 -6.13 14.14
N LYS A 161 -1.97 -6.41 14.86
CA LYS A 161 -1.95 -6.96 16.22
C LYS A 161 -1.15 -8.26 16.34
N LYS A 162 -1.00 -9.02 15.27
CA LYS A 162 -0.25 -10.29 15.27
C LYS A 162 1.25 -10.09 15.47
N ASP A 163 1.80 -8.95 15.02
CA ASP A 163 3.21 -8.57 15.18
C ASP A 163 3.37 -7.05 15.17
N TYR A 164 2.95 -6.39 16.27
CA TYR A 164 3.06 -4.92 16.39
C TYR A 164 4.48 -4.40 16.15
N PHE A 165 5.46 -5.10 16.73
CA PHE A 165 6.85 -4.67 16.66
C PHE A 165 7.39 -4.76 15.23
N GLY A 166 7.15 -5.87 14.55
CA GLY A 166 7.61 -6.07 13.18
C GLY A 166 6.96 -5.10 12.20
N PHE A 167 5.64 -4.85 12.29
CA PHE A 167 4.96 -3.88 11.43
C PHE A 167 5.35 -2.43 11.74
N THR A 168 5.63 -2.10 13.00
CA THR A 168 6.14 -0.77 13.36
C THR A 168 7.56 -0.58 12.83
N LEU A 169 8.43 -1.59 12.95
CA LEU A 169 9.77 -1.57 12.38
C LEU A 169 9.75 -1.44 10.85
N PHE A 170 8.84 -2.16 10.19
CA PHE A 170 8.59 -2.03 8.75
C PHE A 170 8.21 -0.59 8.38
N LEU A 171 7.26 0.02 9.09
CA LEU A 171 6.87 1.41 8.88
C LEU A 171 8.06 2.37 9.06
N VAL A 172 8.82 2.22 10.15
CA VAL A 172 10.01 3.06 10.42
C VAL A 172 11.02 2.93 9.28
N THR A 173 11.23 1.72 8.77
CA THR A 173 12.13 1.50 7.63
C THR A 173 11.63 2.24 6.37
N LEU A 174 10.33 2.22 6.09
CA LEU A 174 9.76 2.98 4.97
C LEU A 174 9.91 4.49 5.16
N ILE A 175 9.73 4.99 6.38
CA ILE A 175 9.95 6.41 6.70
C ILE A 175 11.40 6.79 6.45
N LEU A 176 12.37 5.98 6.88
CA LEU A 176 13.79 6.23 6.67
C LEU A 176 14.15 6.22 5.17
N ILE A 177 13.59 5.31 4.39
CA ILE A 177 13.77 5.27 2.93
C ILE A 177 13.22 6.56 2.30
N ASN A 178 12.03 7.03 2.70
CA ASN A 178 11.45 8.26 2.19
C ASN A 178 12.21 9.51 2.65
N LEU A 179 12.73 9.52 3.87
CA LEU A 179 13.60 10.58 4.37
C LEU A 179 14.90 10.66 3.56
N GLY A 180 15.52 9.50 3.24
CA GLY A 180 16.65 9.42 2.30
C GLY A 180 16.29 9.96 0.92
N GLY A 181 15.10 9.63 0.40
CA GLY A 181 14.59 10.15 -0.86
C GLY A 181 14.39 11.68 -0.84
N LEU A 182 13.93 12.22 0.29
CA LEU A 182 13.77 13.67 0.48
C LEU A 182 15.11 14.40 0.46
N LEU A 183 16.15 13.84 1.09
CA LEU A 183 17.51 14.40 1.10
C LEU A 183 18.12 14.46 -0.31
N LEU A 184 17.69 13.61 -1.25
CA LEU A 184 18.06 13.65 -2.66
C LEU A 184 17.20 14.66 -3.47
N CYS A 185 16.95 15.85 -2.92
CA CYS A 185 16.29 16.98 -3.58
C CYS A 185 14.91 16.64 -4.20
N PHE A 186 14.02 15.99 -3.46
CA PHE A 186 12.67 15.60 -3.90
C PHE A 186 12.62 14.59 -5.06
N VAL A 187 13.66 14.52 -5.90
CA VAL A 187 13.73 13.53 -7.00
C VAL A 187 13.71 12.11 -6.45
N GLY A 188 14.37 11.88 -5.30
CA GLY A 188 14.33 10.60 -4.61
C GLY A 188 12.92 10.19 -4.17
N LEU A 189 12.05 11.14 -3.78
CA LEU A 189 10.66 10.85 -3.39
C LEU A 189 9.84 10.29 -4.54
N LEU A 190 10.13 10.67 -5.79
CA LEU A 190 9.44 10.12 -6.97
C LEU A 190 9.63 8.60 -7.11
N ILE A 191 10.67 8.05 -6.49
CA ILE A 191 10.98 6.61 -6.50
C ILE A 191 10.62 5.98 -5.15
N THR A 192 10.94 6.64 -4.02
CA THR A 192 10.77 6.04 -2.68
C THR A 192 9.31 6.02 -2.24
N MET A 193 8.48 6.98 -2.66
CA MET A 193 7.03 6.94 -2.36
C MET A 193 6.34 5.75 -3.03
N PRO A 194 6.41 5.55 -4.36
CA PRO A 194 5.79 4.37 -4.96
C PRO A 194 6.36 3.06 -4.41
N LEU A 195 7.66 3.01 -4.08
CA LEU A 195 8.25 1.85 -3.42
C LEU A 195 7.57 1.53 -2.08
N SER A 196 7.30 2.56 -1.27
CA SER A 196 6.61 2.38 0.02
C SER A 196 5.19 1.85 -0.17
N TYR A 197 4.41 2.41 -1.10
CA TYR A 197 3.06 1.91 -1.39
C TYR A 197 3.07 0.49 -1.97
N ALA A 198 4.03 0.17 -2.83
CA ALA A 198 4.20 -1.18 -3.36
C ALA A 198 4.56 -2.18 -2.26
N ALA A 199 5.50 -1.84 -1.37
CA ALA A 199 5.91 -2.68 -0.25
C ALA A 199 4.75 -2.94 0.73
N ILE A 200 3.95 -1.91 1.07
CA ILE A 200 2.74 -2.04 1.90
C ILE A 200 1.71 -2.95 1.21
N THR A 201 1.52 -2.80 -0.10
CA THR A 201 0.56 -3.61 -0.87
C THR A 201 1.00 -5.07 -0.94
N VAL A 202 2.31 -5.33 -1.08
CA VAL A 202 2.88 -6.69 -1.05
C VAL A 202 2.76 -7.30 0.35
N ALA A 203 2.98 -6.51 1.42
CA ALA A 203 2.83 -6.97 2.80
C ALA A 203 1.37 -7.33 3.16
N TYR A 204 0.40 -6.68 2.51
CA TYR A 204 -1.03 -6.96 2.67
C TYR A 204 -1.44 -8.28 2.01
N ARG A 205 -0.79 -8.67 0.90
CA ARG A 205 -1.11 -9.84 0.09
C ARG A 205 -0.37 -11.09 0.54
#